data_e21cf0c74f711e9c7d2a58df04ee30b9
#
_entry.id   e21cf0c74f711e9c7d2a58df04ee30b9
#
_cell.length_a   1.000
_cell.length_b   1.000
_cell.length_c   1.000
_cell.angle_alpha   90.00
_cell.angle_beta   90.00
_cell.angle_gamma   90.00
#
_symmetry.space_group_name_H-M   'P 1'
#
loop_
_entity.id
_entity.type
_entity.pdbx_description
1 polymer ?
#
loop_
_entity_poly.entity_id
_entity_poly.type
_entity_poly.pdbx_seq_one_letter_code
_entity_poly.pdbx_strand_id
1 'polypeptide(L)'
;GEAFLMLHRNKKPNDVHEGKWIGVGGKLERGETPQECAAREIFEETGLRAKPVLKGIITFPEFTPDLDWYTYVFKVTDFEGELIECNEGTLEWVPYDQVLSKPTWEGDHTFVEWLLEDKPFFSAMFRYDGDRLLESQVDFYE
;
A
#
# COMPACT_ATOMS: atom_id res chain seq x y z
N GLY A 1 19.59 -4.08 -1.36
CA GLY A 1 19.23 -3.01 -0.52
C GLY A 1 17.94 -3.25 0.22
N GLU A 2 17.95 -2.79 1.44
CA GLU A 2 16.80 -2.95 2.32
C GLU A 2 16.01 -1.66 2.36
N ALA A 3 15.21 -1.45 1.31
CA ALA A 3 14.39 -0.26 1.19
C ALA A 3 13.04 -0.60 0.57
N PHE A 4 12.01 0.17 0.93
CA PHE A 4 10.71 0.14 0.30
C PHE A 4 10.61 1.22 -0.76
N LEU A 5 9.95 0.89 -1.87
CA LEU A 5 9.55 1.92 -2.82
C LEU A 5 8.27 2.56 -2.31
N MET A 6 8.32 3.84 -2.02
CA MET A 6 7.16 4.58 -1.52
C MET A 6 6.78 5.72 -2.45
N LEU A 7 5.51 6.06 -2.45
CA LEU A 7 4.96 7.16 -3.22
C LEU A 7 4.57 8.30 -2.27
N HIS A 8 5.21 9.46 -2.42
CA HIS A 8 4.81 10.66 -1.71
C HIS A 8 3.72 11.36 -2.52
N ARG A 9 2.50 11.35 -2.02
CA ARG A 9 1.32 11.89 -2.71
C ARG A 9 1.36 13.43 -2.71
N ASN A 10 2.07 14.02 -3.63
CA ASN A 10 2.30 15.46 -3.68
C ASN A 10 1.93 16.14 -5.00
N LYS A 11 1.27 15.42 -5.91
CA LYS A 11 0.92 15.95 -7.25
C LYS A 11 -0.58 16.14 -7.48
N LYS A 12 -1.44 15.62 -6.62
CA LYS A 12 -2.90 15.75 -6.74
C LYS A 12 -3.45 16.51 -5.53
N PRO A 13 -3.99 17.73 -5.69
CA PRO A 13 -4.64 18.45 -4.59
C PRO A 13 -5.94 17.76 -4.19
N ASN A 14 -6.30 17.86 -2.90
CA ASN A 14 -7.51 17.27 -2.34
C ASN A 14 -7.60 15.75 -2.42
N ASP A 15 -6.47 15.09 -2.64
CA ASP A 15 -6.34 13.64 -2.60
C ASP A 15 -6.45 13.18 -1.14
N VAL A 16 -7.19 12.10 -0.87
CA VAL A 16 -7.35 11.55 0.49
C VAL A 16 -5.99 11.21 1.11
N HIS A 17 -4.99 10.88 0.29
CA HIS A 17 -3.63 10.58 0.74
C HIS A 17 -2.68 11.78 0.63
N GLU A 18 -3.20 12.98 0.35
CA GLU A 18 -2.35 14.15 0.12
C GLU A 18 -1.32 14.36 1.23
N GLY A 19 -0.07 14.52 0.84
CA GLY A 19 1.05 14.72 1.76
C GLY A 19 1.56 13.47 2.42
N LYS A 20 0.89 12.32 2.26
CA LYS A 20 1.29 11.07 2.88
C LYS A 20 2.23 10.25 1.99
N TRP A 21 3.06 9.44 2.61
CA TRP A 21 3.90 8.46 1.93
C TRP A 21 3.20 7.11 2.02
N ILE A 22 2.92 6.51 0.88
CA ILE A 22 2.19 5.24 0.80
C ILE A 22 2.88 4.27 -0.13
N GLY A 23 2.45 3.02 -0.09
CA GLY A 23 2.83 2.03 -1.09
C GLY A 23 2.15 2.33 -2.42
N VAL A 24 2.66 1.73 -3.47
CA VAL A 24 2.10 1.86 -4.82
C VAL A 24 0.85 0.99 -4.92
N GLY A 25 -0.20 1.47 -5.57
CA GLY A 25 -1.42 0.69 -5.74
C GLY A 25 -2.49 1.41 -6.53
N GLY A 26 -3.61 0.73 -6.69
CA GLY A 26 -4.75 1.27 -7.43
C GLY A 26 -5.97 0.38 -7.27
N LYS A 27 -6.95 0.58 -8.15
CA LYS A 27 -8.24 -0.10 -8.10
C LYS A 27 -8.34 -1.18 -9.16
N LEU A 28 -9.07 -2.26 -8.82
CA LEU A 28 -9.38 -3.32 -9.76
C LEU A 28 -10.18 -2.78 -10.95
N GLU A 29 -9.80 -3.21 -12.14
CA GLU A 29 -10.62 -2.99 -13.32
C GLU A 29 -11.53 -4.21 -13.54
N ARG A 30 -12.60 -4.01 -14.30
CA ARG A 30 -13.54 -5.09 -14.58
C ARG A 30 -12.83 -6.30 -15.19
N GLY A 31 -13.05 -7.46 -14.59
CA GLY A 31 -12.49 -8.72 -15.09
C GLY A 31 -11.08 -9.02 -14.64
N GLU A 32 -10.45 -8.12 -13.91
CA GLU A 32 -9.11 -8.34 -13.37
C GLU A 32 -9.15 -9.13 -12.06
N THR A 33 -8.15 -9.99 -11.87
CA THR A 33 -7.91 -10.54 -10.53
C THR A 33 -7.10 -9.54 -9.70
N PRO A 34 -7.10 -9.64 -8.37
CA PRO A 34 -6.23 -8.79 -7.55
C PRO A 34 -4.76 -8.88 -7.95
N GLN A 35 -4.29 -10.08 -8.33
CA GLN A 35 -2.91 -10.29 -8.79
C GLN A 35 -2.61 -9.50 -10.05
N GLU A 36 -3.51 -9.56 -11.03
CA GLU A 36 -3.36 -8.83 -12.28
C GLU A 36 -3.40 -7.31 -12.04
N CYS A 37 -4.29 -6.87 -11.16
CA CYS A 37 -4.39 -5.46 -10.80
C CYS A 37 -3.09 -4.95 -10.18
N ALA A 38 -2.53 -5.69 -9.23
CA ALA A 38 -1.28 -5.30 -8.58
C ALA A 38 -0.15 -5.16 -9.58
N ALA A 39 0.03 -6.14 -10.45
CA ALA A 39 1.09 -6.09 -11.47
C ALA A 39 0.90 -4.91 -12.43
N ARG A 40 -0.33 -4.68 -12.89
CA ARG A 40 -0.65 -3.58 -13.80
C ARG A 40 -0.40 -2.22 -13.16
N GLU A 41 -0.91 -2.01 -11.95
CA GLU A 41 -0.74 -0.72 -11.26
C GLU A 41 0.72 -0.43 -10.94
N ILE A 42 1.47 -1.44 -10.55
CA ILE A 42 2.91 -1.29 -10.33
C ILE A 42 3.59 -0.83 -11.62
N PHE A 43 3.29 -1.48 -12.73
CA PHE A 43 3.89 -1.12 -14.01
C PHE A 43 3.49 0.30 -14.46
N GLU A 44 2.21 0.63 -14.36
CA GLU A 44 1.71 1.96 -14.77
C GLU A 44 2.31 3.08 -13.93
N GLU A 45 2.46 2.86 -12.63
CA GLU A 45 2.94 3.91 -11.72
C GLU A 45 4.45 3.98 -11.59
N THR A 46 5.14 2.87 -11.77
CA THR A 46 6.59 2.81 -11.51
C THR A 46 7.45 2.47 -12.73
N GLY A 47 6.87 1.85 -13.74
CA GLY A 47 7.63 1.33 -14.88
C GLY A 47 8.25 -0.04 -14.60
N LEU A 48 8.10 -0.57 -13.39
CA LEU A 48 8.68 -1.85 -13.02
C LEU A 48 7.75 -3.01 -13.36
N ARG A 49 8.31 -4.10 -13.88
CA ARG A 49 7.61 -5.36 -14.08
C ARG A 49 7.86 -6.21 -12.86
N ALA A 50 6.81 -6.53 -12.14
CA ALA A 50 6.91 -7.16 -10.84
C ALA A 50 6.12 -8.46 -10.77
N LYS A 51 6.51 -9.32 -9.84
CA LYS A 51 5.76 -10.53 -9.49
C LYS A 51 5.28 -10.36 -8.05
N PRO A 52 4.12 -9.70 -7.86
CA PRO A 52 3.62 -9.46 -6.51
C PRO A 52 3.16 -10.75 -5.85
N VAL A 53 3.39 -10.85 -4.53
CA VAL A 53 2.94 -11.98 -3.73
C VAL A 53 1.91 -11.48 -2.72
N LEU A 54 0.72 -12.05 -2.75
CA LEU A 54 -0.36 -11.65 -1.84
C LEU A 54 0.01 -12.01 -0.41
N LYS A 55 0.04 -11.01 0.47
CA LYS A 55 0.41 -11.20 1.87
C LYS A 55 -0.76 -11.00 2.83
N GLY A 56 -1.79 -10.29 2.41
CA GLY A 56 -2.93 -10.06 3.29
C GLY A 56 -4.03 -9.25 2.65
N ILE A 57 -5.11 -9.11 3.42
CA ILE A 57 -6.28 -8.32 3.04
C ILE A 57 -6.62 -7.42 4.22
N ILE A 58 -6.87 -6.14 3.96
CA ILE A 58 -7.25 -5.19 4.97
C ILE A 58 -8.59 -4.57 4.59
N THR A 59 -9.52 -4.50 5.55
CA THR A 59 -10.78 -3.79 5.38
C THR A 59 -10.72 -2.46 6.12
N PHE A 60 -11.29 -1.42 5.51
CA PHE A 60 -11.37 -0.08 6.08
C PHE A 60 -12.84 0.34 6.10
N PRO A 61 -13.58 0.03 7.21
CA PRO A 61 -15.00 0.40 7.28
C PRO A 61 -15.19 1.90 7.20
N GLU A 62 -16.10 2.33 6.33
CA GLU A 62 -16.46 3.74 6.16
C GLU A 62 -15.26 4.67 6.00
N PHE A 63 -14.23 4.21 5.29
CA PHE A 63 -13.00 4.98 5.10
C PHE A 63 -13.27 6.29 4.35
N THR A 64 -14.17 6.24 3.36
CA THR A 64 -14.75 7.43 2.75
C THR A 64 -16.25 7.39 3.03
N PRO A 65 -16.96 8.54 2.98
CA PRO A 65 -18.38 8.57 3.31
C PRO A 65 -19.19 7.49 2.58
N ASP A 66 -19.90 6.67 3.36
CA ASP A 66 -20.77 5.60 2.87
C ASP A 66 -20.09 4.50 2.07
N LEU A 67 -18.76 4.37 2.15
CA LEU A 67 -18.02 3.34 1.44
C LEU A 67 -17.02 2.62 2.35
N ASP A 68 -17.06 1.30 2.30
CA ASP A 68 -16.02 0.47 2.90
C ASP A 68 -14.97 0.19 1.83
N TRP A 69 -13.72 0.21 2.22
CA TRP A 69 -12.62 -0.13 1.31
C TRP A 69 -12.06 -1.51 1.67
N TYR A 70 -11.75 -2.29 0.66
CA TYR A 70 -11.08 -3.58 0.80
C TYR A 70 -9.77 -3.49 0.03
N THR A 71 -8.66 -3.75 0.72
CA THR A 71 -7.34 -3.61 0.13
C THR A 71 -6.61 -4.95 0.18
N TYR A 72 -6.14 -5.40 -0.98
CA TYR A 72 -5.26 -6.56 -1.08
C TYR A 72 -3.83 -6.07 -0.96
N VAL A 73 -3.09 -6.62 0.01
CA VAL A 73 -1.71 -6.21 0.28
C VAL A 73 -0.75 -7.20 -0.35
N PHE A 74 0.11 -6.71 -1.22
CA PHE A 74 1.12 -7.51 -1.91
C PHE A 74 2.51 -7.07 -1.51
N LYS A 75 3.42 -8.02 -1.45
CA LYS A 75 4.83 -7.74 -1.28
C LYS A 75 5.55 -8.11 -2.57
N VAL A 76 6.46 -7.23 -3.01
CA VAL A 76 7.23 -7.44 -4.22
C VAL A 76 8.71 -7.46 -3.87
N THR A 77 9.37 -8.56 -4.17
CA THR A 77 10.82 -8.67 -4.05
C THR A 77 11.47 -9.03 -5.38
N ASP A 78 10.67 -9.53 -6.33
CA ASP A 78 11.14 -9.92 -7.66
C ASP A 78 10.56 -8.93 -8.69
N PHE A 79 11.41 -8.09 -9.23
CA PHE A 79 11.01 -7.08 -10.21
C PHE A 79 12.18 -6.71 -11.11
N GLU A 80 11.87 -6.14 -12.26
CA GLU A 80 12.86 -5.65 -13.23
C GLU A 80 12.36 -4.37 -13.91
N GLY A 81 13.26 -3.65 -14.55
CA GLY A 81 12.96 -2.42 -15.25
C GLY A 81 13.51 -1.20 -14.52
N GLU A 82 13.14 -0.02 -15.00
CA GLU A 82 13.59 1.26 -14.45
C GLU A 82 12.40 2.10 -14.02
N LEU A 83 12.57 2.87 -12.96
CA LEU A 83 11.52 3.76 -12.47
C LEU A 83 11.20 4.85 -13.50
N ILE A 84 9.91 5.12 -13.68
CA ILE A 84 9.42 6.23 -14.48
C ILE A 84 8.87 7.31 -13.54
N GLU A 85 8.55 8.48 -14.12
CA GLU A 85 7.91 9.54 -13.35
C GLU A 85 6.44 9.18 -13.09
N CYS A 86 6.00 9.26 -11.85
CA CYS A 86 4.63 8.95 -11.46
C CYS A 86 3.76 10.21 -11.48
N ASN A 87 2.54 10.12 -12.04
CA ASN A 87 1.62 11.25 -12.11
C ASN A 87 0.98 11.61 -10.77
N GLU A 88 0.99 10.71 -9.81
CA GLU A 88 0.30 10.90 -8.52
C GLU A 88 1.21 11.45 -7.43
N GLY A 89 2.50 11.40 -7.64
CA GLY A 89 3.45 11.86 -6.64
C GLY A 89 4.88 11.55 -7.02
N THR A 90 5.75 11.59 -6.04
CA THR A 90 7.17 11.33 -6.20
C THR A 90 7.51 9.94 -5.64
N LEU A 91 8.14 9.11 -6.47
CA LEU A 91 8.60 7.78 -6.07
C LEU A 91 9.98 7.89 -5.42
N GLU A 92 10.18 7.19 -4.33
CA GLU A 92 11.46 7.19 -3.64
C GLU A 92 11.70 5.85 -2.94
N TRP A 93 12.94 5.35 -3.00
CA TRP A 93 13.36 4.19 -2.22
C TRP A 93 13.66 4.66 -0.81
N VAL A 94 12.89 4.18 0.15
CA VAL A 94 13.01 4.57 1.56
C VAL A 94 13.63 3.43 2.34
N PRO A 95 14.77 3.64 2.99
CA PRO A 95 15.38 2.60 3.83
C PRO A 95 14.40 2.10 4.89
N TYR A 96 14.44 0.81 5.20
CA TYR A 96 13.51 0.19 6.14
C TYR A 96 13.46 0.91 7.49
N ASP A 97 14.60 1.37 7.98
CA ASP A 97 14.69 2.07 9.27
C ASP A 97 14.10 3.48 9.24
N GLN A 98 13.74 3.99 8.06
CA GLN A 98 13.15 5.31 7.90
C GLN A 98 11.68 5.27 7.49
N VAL A 99 11.15 4.11 7.11
CA VAL A 99 9.77 4.00 6.64
C VAL A 99 8.78 4.48 7.69
N LEU A 100 8.95 4.06 8.93
CA LEU A 100 8.02 4.41 10.02
C LEU A 100 8.12 5.87 10.46
N SER A 101 9.15 6.60 10.02
CA SER A 101 9.28 8.03 10.33
C SER A 101 8.61 8.93 9.29
N LYS A 102 8.17 8.36 8.17
CA LYS A 102 7.51 9.13 7.12
C LYS A 102 6.03 9.37 7.47
N PRO A 103 5.46 10.53 7.06
CA PRO A 103 4.01 10.75 7.23
C PRO A 103 3.20 9.73 6.45
N THR A 104 2.56 8.81 7.16
CA THR A 104 1.73 7.74 6.59
C THR A 104 0.45 7.65 7.39
N TRP A 105 -0.47 6.77 6.96
CA TRP A 105 -1.63 6.42 7.78
C TRP A 105 -1.15 5.64 9.00
N GLU A 106 -1.79 5.82 10.15
CA GLU A 106 -1.36 5.15 11.40
C GLU A 106 -1.31 3.62 11.27
N GLY A 107 -2.29 3.02 10.60
CA GLY A 107 -2.32 1.57 10.39
C GLY A 107 -1.22 1.06 9.47
N ASP A 108 -0.66 1.93 8.63
CA ASP A 108 0.42 1.54 7.72
C ASP A 108 1.67 1.13 8.51
N HIS A 109 1.96 1.78 9.63
CA HIS A 109 3.08 1.40 10.49
C HIS A 109 2.94 -0.05 10.93
N THR A 110 1.73 -0.47 11.24
CA THR A 110 1.45 -1.81 11.74
C THR A 110 1.62 -2.87 10.65
N PHE A 111 0.94 -2.72 9.51
CA PHE A 111 1.03 -3.77 8.50
C PHE A 111 2.39 -3.78 7.78
N VAL A 112 3.08 -2.66 7.69
CA VAL A 112 4.44 -2.63 7.15
C VAL A 112 5.37 -3.47 8.03
N GLU A 113 5.23 -3.39 9.35
CA GLU A 113 5.98 -4.26 10.26
C GLU A 113 5.71 -5.73 10.00
N TRP A 114 4.45 -6.11 9.75
CA TRP A 114 4.11 -7.50 9.42
C TRP A 114 4.82 -7.96 8.15
N LEU A 115 4.91 -7.09 7.13
CA LEU A 115 5.61 -7.41 5.89
C LEU A 115 7.11 -7.55 6.12
N LEU A 116 7.71 -6.68 6.94
CA LEU A 116 9.13 -6.72 7.25
C LEU A 116 9.51 -7.96 8.06
N GLU A 117 8.63 -8.37 8.97
CA GLU A 117 8.86 -9.56 9.80
C GLU A 117 8.46 -10.85 9.10
N ASP A 118 7.95 -10.76 7.88
CA ASP A 118 7.48 -11.88 7.08
C ASP A 118 6.45 -12.73 7.83
N LYS A 119 5.49 -12.07 8.44
CA LYS A 119 4.38 -12.73 9.14
C LYS A 119 3.56 -13.59 8.17
N PRO A 120 2.83 -14.60 8.68
CA PRO A 120 1.92 -15.38 7.83
C PRO A 120 0.86 -14.49 7.18
N PHE A 121 0.15 -15.04 6.19
CA PHE A 121 -0.98 -14.35 5.57
C PHE A 121 -1.91 -13.79 6.64
N PHE A 122 -2.39 -12.58 6.45
CA PHE A 122 -3.26 -11.93 7.43
C PHE A 122 -4.54 -11.39 6.80
N SER A 123 -5.58 -11.29 7.64
CA SER A 123 -6.73 -10.45 7.34
C SER A 123 -6.89 -9.47 8.49
N ALA A 124 -7.07 -8.21 8.17
CA ALA A 124 -7.09 -7.15 9.18
C ALA A 124 -8.20 -6.14 8.91
N MET A 125 -8.55 -5.39 9.95
CA MET A 125 -9.50 -4.29 9.84
C MET A 125 -8.87 -3.07 10.53
N PHE A 126 -8.89 -1.94 9.84
CA PHE A 126 -8.48 -0.65 10.41
C PHE A 126 -9.62 0.34 10.26
N ARG A 127 -10.15 0.81 11.38
CA ARG A 127 -11.22 1.80 11.40
C ARG A 127 -10.65 3.18 11.69
N TYR A 128 -10.94 4.12 10.81
CA TYR A 128 -10.44 5.51 10.93
C TYR A 128 -11.57 6.49 11.14
N ASP A 129 -11.24 7.60 11.80
CA ASP A 129 -12.07 8.82 11.81
C ASP A 129 -11.15 9.92 11.29
N GLY A 130 -11.36 10.33 10.03
CA GLY A 130 -10.40 11.20 9.36
C GLY A 130 -9.04 10.51 9.26
N ASP A 131 -8.00 11.16 9.77
CA ASP A 131 -6.63 10.61 9.76
C ASP A 131 -6.32 9.77 10.98
N ARG A 132 -7.25 9.67 11.92
CA ARG A 132 -7.02 9.00 13.19
C ARG A 132 -7.48 7.57 13.18
N LEU A 133 -6.59 6.65 13.55
CA LEU A 133 -6.92 5.23 13.70
C LEU A 133 -7.65 5.04 15.03
N LEU A 134 -8.89 4.57 14.98
CA LEU A 134 -9.72 4.33 16.15
C LEU A 134 -9.61 2.89 16.69
N GLU A 135 -9.51 1.92 15.76
CA GLU A 135 -9.62 0.51 16.11
C GLU A 135 -8.91 -0.33 15.06
N SER A 136 -8.29 -1.43 15.48
CA SER A 136 -7.70 -2.39 14.56
C SER A 136 -7.86 -3.81 15.08
N GLN A 137 -7.97 -4.75 14.15
CA GLN A 137 -8.05 -6.18 14.44
C GLN A 137 -7.25 -6.92 13.37
N VAL A 138 -6.66 -8.06 13.75
CA VAL A 138 -5.94 -8.89 12.79
C VAL A 138 -6.03 -10.36 13.15
N ASP A 139 -6.13 -11.18 12.11
CA ASP A 139 -6.03 -12.64 12.19
C ASP A 139 -4.90 -13.08 11.27
N PHE A 140 -4.00 -13.90 11.78
CA PHE A 140 -2.94 -14.50 10.97
C PHE A 140 -3.28 -15.95 10.64
N TYR A 141 -2.98 -16.37 9.42
CA TYR A 141 -3.28 -17.71 8.92
C TYR A 141 -1.99 -18.48 8.70
N GLU A 142 -1.87 -19.58 9.39
CA GLU A 142 -0.69 -20.45 9.26
C GLU A 142 -0.98 -21.72 8.48
#